data_5737896303fa348b12b67b0c2fb8b4b1
#
_entry.id   5737896303fa348b12b67b0c2fb8b4b1
#
_cell.length_a   1.000
_cell.length_b   1.000
_cell.length_c   1.000
_cell.angle_alpha   90.00
_cell.angle_beta   90.00
_cell.angle_gamma   90.00
#
_symmetry.space_group_name_H-M   'P 1'
#
loop_
_entity.id
_entity.type
_entity.pdbx_description
1 polymer ?
#
loop_
_entity_poly.entity_id
_entity_poly.type
_entity_poly.pdbx_seq_one_letter_code
_entity_poly.pdbx_strand_id
1 'polypeptide(L)'
;VSREILIHVADGERRVAIVENKHLDDFYIEIDRHRSSLGNIYKGKVESILPSINGAFVNIGQERNGFLYLTDADHPYVQDFDNLNGPGTAAQGFFDKLLNRKPKAPLVAPPVDTEGNAPAPGPVPTPEALDVTKPSDAAAPKPEAPASSGPSSHGHGRGRGRGRSGRDQGGGKDRPVSLKVGQEVLVQVEKDPFGTKGARLTTHLSIPGRFVVYMPYDKHIGVSQKIESVEERQRLRDIIRACDFVKDGGFIIRTVSAGQEKEELLNDARFVYEKWQKVVKLAKEKKAPAIIYQEGDIIWKVVRDFFRKEVTGVHIDSKEEHEKLTKYVESLVGKPALKKVHYYGGEASIFEAHKVSAELDRIYDQKVFLKTGAYIVIEPTEGVTVIDVNSGRYKTSASPEDAAFNVNIEAAPEIARQLRLRDLGGI
;
A
#
# COMPACT_ATOMS: atom_id res chain seq x y z
N VAL A 1 19.91 1.77 -19.34
CA VAL A 1 18.55 1.22 -19.19
C VAL A 1 17.62 2.21 -19.88
N SER A 2 16.89 1.77 -20.92
CA SER A 2 15.85 2.58 -21.59
C SER A 2 14.51 2.21 -20.97
N ARG A 3 13.81 3.20 -20.40
CA ARG A 3 12.47 3.02 -19.83
C ARG A 3 11.48 3.92 -20.56
N GLU A 4 10.38 3.36 -21.02
CA GLU A 4 9.29 4.06 -21.71
C GLU A 4 7.97 3.82 -21.01
N ILE A 5 7.08 4.82 -21.04
CA ILE A 5 5.71 4.72 -20.51
C ILE A 5 4.77 4.80 -21.72
N LEU A 6 3.99 3.75 -21.94
CA LEU A 6 3.02 3.67 -23.02
C LEU A 6 1.62 3.79 -22.43
N ILE A 7 0.83 4.72 -22.94
CA ILE A 7 -0.50 5.04 -22.44
C ILE A 7 -1.51 4.86 -23.56
N HIS A 8 -2.44 3.94 -23.36
CA HIS A 8 -3.58 3.71 -24.23
C HIS A 8 -4.86 4.17 -23.54
N VAL A 9 -5.64 4.96 -24.26
CA VAL A 9 -6.93 5.48 -23.78
C VAL A 9 -8.02 5.08 -24.76
N ALA A 10 -8.91 4.23 -24.32
CA ALA A 10 -10.11 3.86 -25.05
C ALA A 10 -11.38 4.31 -24.28
N ASP A 11 -12.55 4.17 -24.90
CA ASP A 11 -13.81 4.53 -24.26
C ASP A 11 -14.04 3.75 -22.96
N GLY A 12 -13.93 4.46 -21.84
CA GLY A 12 -14.16 3.91 -20.50
C GLY A 12 -12.99 3.10 -19.93
N GLU A 13 -11.82 3.08 -20.57
CA GLU A 13 -10.67 2.32 -20.11
C GLU A 13 -9.35 3.06 -20.35
N ARG A 14 -8.43 2.96 -19.40
CA ARG A 14 -7.06 3.45 -19.49
C ARG A 14 -6.10 2.32 -19.16
N ARG A 15 -5.14 2.09 -20.06
CA ARG A 15 -4.06 1.10 -19.90
C ARG A 15 -2.73 1.80 -19.93
N VAL A 16 -1.87 1.51 -18.96
CA VAL A 16 -0.53 2.06 -18.88
C VAL A 16 0.47 0.92 -18.76
N ALA A 17 1.39 0.84 -19.71
CA ALA A 17 2.48 -0.13 -19.72
C ALA A 17 3.81 0.59 -19.45
N ILE A 18 4.62 0.07 -18.53
CA ILE A 18 6.00 0.47 -18.33
C ILE A 18 6.88 -0.55 -19.02
N VAL A 19 7.66 -0.07 -19.99
CA VAL A 19 8.55 -0.89 -20.80
C VAL A 19 9.99 -0.60 -20.44
N GLU A 20 10.75 -1.62 -20.07
CA GLU A 20 12.16 -1.51 -19.75
C GLU A 20 12.97 -2.38 -20.70
N ASN A 21 13.94 -1.78 -21.42
CA ASN A 21 14.76 -2.48 -22.42
C ASN A 21 13.94 -3.30 -23.43
N LYS A 22 12.79 -2.76 -23.89
CA LYS A 22 11.82 -3.37 -24.82
C LYS A 22 11.04 -4.57 -24.26
N HIS A 23 11.06 -4.79 -22.94
CA HIS A 23 10.26 -5.78 -22.24
C HIS A 23 9.25 -5.08 -21.33
N LEU A 24 8.07 -5.65 -21.23
CA LEU A 24 7.03 -5.18 -20.31
C LEU A 24 7.48 -5.42 -18.87
N ASP A 25 7.62 -4.35 -18.05
CA ASP A 25 8.05 -4.42 -16.65
C ASP A 25 6.86 -4.28 -15.69
N ASP A 26 5.96 -3.31 -15.94
CA ASP A 26 4.74 -3.10 -15.18
C ASP A 26 3.56 -2.82 -16.11
N PHE A 27 2.35 -3.18 -15.67
CA PHE A 27 1.12 -2.92 -16.40
C PHE A 27 0.01 -2.51 -15.46
N TYR A 28 -0.72 -1.47 -15.83
CA TYR A 28 -1.83 -0.91 -15.06
C TYR A 28 -3.03 -0.73 -15.95
N ILE A 29 -4.21 -1.05 -15.40
CA ILE A 29 -5.49 -0.87 -16.06
C ILE A 29 -6.47 -0.17 -15.12
N GLU A 30 -7.20 0.81 -15.62
CA GLU A 30 -8.29 1.46 -14.91
C GLU A 30 -9.52 1.51 -15.82
N ILE A 31 -10.65 1.02 -15.32
CA ILE A 31 -11.93 1.04 -16.01
C ILE A 31 -12.81 2.09 -15.33
N ASP A 32 -13.40 3.02 -16.10
CA ASP A 32 -14.17 4.15 -15.56
C ASP A 32 -15.33 3.73 -14.64
N ARG A 33 -15.95 2.57 -14.91
CA ARG A 33 -17.04 2.01 -14.07
C ARG A 33 -16.56 1.52 -12.70
N HIS A 34 -15.27 1.24 -12.58
CA HIS A 34 -14.62 0.71 -11.37
C HIS A 34 -13.45 1.60 -10.94
N ARG A 35 -13.60 2.91 -11.16
CA ARG A 35 -12.54 3.85 -10.81
C ARG A 35 -12.27 3.83 -9.31
N SER A 36 -11.03 3.59 -8.94
CA SER A 36 -10.58 3.60 -7.56
C SER A 36 -10.83 4.97 -6.91
N SER A 37 -11.42 4.96 -5.73
CA SER A 37 -11.58 6.14 -4.90
C SER A 37 -10.43 6.32 -3.90
N LEU A 38 -9.44 5.42 -3.94
CA LEU A 38 -8.26 5.44 -3.05
C LEU A 38 -7.54 6.78 -3.10
N GLY A 39 -7.30 7.38 -1.92
CA GLY A 39 -6.66 8.69 -1.81
C GLY A 39 -7.60 9.89 -1.98
N ASN A 40 -8.84 9.70 -2.45
CA ASN A 40 -9.81 10.78 -2.53
C ASN A 40 -10.18 11.30 -1.14
N ILE A 41 -10.33 12.62 -1.02
CA ILE A 41 -10.76 13.28 0.22
C ILE A 41 -12.20 13.75 0.06
N TYR A 42 -13.02 13.37 1.02
CA TYR A 42 -14.43 13.74 1.08
C TYR A 42 -14.72 14.58 2.34
N LYS A 43 -15.63 15.50 2.22
CA LYS A 43 -16.35 16.06 3.34
C LYS A 43 -17.56 15.17 3.56
N GLY A 44 -17.49 14.31 4.58
CA GLY A 44 -18.54 13.34 4.90
C GLY A 44 -19.38 13.79 6.08
N LYS A 45 -20.53 13.12 6.27
CA LYS A 45 -21.41 13.30 7.42
C LYS A 45 -21.50 12.00 8.20
N VAL A 46 -21.26 12.05 9.51
CA VAL A 46 -21.37 10.87 10.39
C VAL A 46 -22.84 10.47 10.49
N GLU A 47 -23.18 9.27 10.07
CA GLU A 47 -24.55 8.74 10.13
C GLU A 47 -24.81 7.88 11.37
N SER A 48 -23.83 7.07 11.74
CA SER A 48 -23.94 6.23 12.94
C SER A 48 -22.59 5.97 13.58
N ILE A 49 -22.58 5.74 14.88
CA ILE A 49 -21.40 5.38 15.66
C ILE A 49 -21.69 4.04 16.32
N LEU A 50 -20.81 3.08 16.16
CA LEU A 50 -20.89 1.73 16.69
C LEU A 50 -19.70 1.44 17.61
N PRO A 51 -19.83 1.72 18.92
CA PRO A 51 -18.74 1.49 19.87
C PRO A 51 -18.30 0.02 19.95
N SER A 52 -19.21 -0.92 19.71
CA SER A 52 -18.93 -2.36 19.76
C SER A 52 -17.89 -2.83 18.74
N ILE A 53 -17.76 -2.13 17.63
CA ILE A 53 -16.75 -2.40 16.59
C ILE A 53 -15.72 -1.28 16.46
N ASN A 54 -15.68 -0.37 17.45
CA ASN A 54 -14.79 0.79 17.50
C ASN A 54 -14.81 1.60 16.19
N GLY A 55 -15.99 1.87 15.63
CA GLY A 55 -16.13 2.48 14.32
C GLY A 55 -17.36 3.38 14.16
N ALA A 56 -17.33 4.19 13.11
CA ALA A 56 -18.42 5.03 12.67
C ALA A 56 -18.68 4.84 11.18
N PHE A 57 -19.94 4.93 10.76
CA PHE A 57 -20.31 5.01 9.36
C PHE A 57 -20.47 6.47 8.96
N VAL A 58 -19.82 6.83 7.87
CA VAL A 58 -19.76 8.18 7.32
C VAL A 58 -20.32 8.18 5.91
N ASN A 59 -21.32 8.99 5.69
CA ASN A 59 -21.86 9.25 4.35
C ASN A 59 -20.90 10.17 3.58
N ILE A 60 -20.33 9.67 2.51
CA ILE A 60 -19.41 10.39 1.64
C ILE A 60 -20.01 10.69 0.26
N GLY A 61 -21.32 10.43 0.09
CA GLY A 61 -22.04 10.63 -1.17
C GLY A 61 -21.87 9.50 -2.18
N GLN A 62 -21.37 8.33 -1.75
CA GLN A 62 -21.34 7.10 -2.54
C GLN A 62 -22.55 6.21 -2.20
N GLU A 63 -22.78 5.14 -2.99
CA GLU A 63 -23.88 4.21 -2.75
C GLU A 63 -23.88 3.61 -1.34
N ARG A 64 -22.70 3.44 -0.76
CA ARG A 64 -22.49 2.88 0.57
C ARG A 64 -21.70 3.84 1.45
N ASN A 65 -22.08 3.87 2.72
CA ASN A 65 -21.33 4.62 3.72
C ASN A 65 -19.91 4.06 3.90
N GLY A 66 -18.95 4.94 4.02
CA GLY A 66 -17.60 4.56 4.38
C GLY A 66 -17.49 4.24 5.87
N PHE A 67 -16.54 3.38 6.21
CA PHE A 67 -16.24 2.96 7.58
C PHE A 67 -14.99 3.68 8.09
N LEU A 68 -15.14 4.37 9.22
CA LEU A 68 -14.08 5.10 9.92
C LEU A 68 -13.85 4.47 11.30
N TYR A 69 -12.61 4.04 11.60
CA TYR A 69 -12.27 3.62 12.95
C TYR A 69 -12.24 4.82 13.91
N LEU A 70 -12.76 4.66 15.13
CA LEU A 70 -12.73 5.71 16.13
C LEU A 70 -11.30 6.06 16.59
N THR A 71 -10.38 5.11 16.50
CA THR A 71 -8.95 5.35 16.73
C THR A 71 -8.30 6.27 15.68
N ASP A 72 -8.85 6.32 14.49
CA ASP A 72 -8.37 7.15 13.40
C ASP A 72 -9.10 8.51 13.35
N ALA A 73 -10.04 8.74 14.26
CA ALA A 73 -10.86 9.95 14.31
C ALA A 73 -10.34 11.02 15.29
N ASP A 74 -9.15 10.84 15.87
CA ASP A 74 -8.56 11.73 16.89
C ASP A 74 -8.05 13.08 16.37
N HIS A 75 -8.36 13.40 15.12
CA HIS A 75 -7.84 14.61 14.47
C HIS A 75 -8.71 15.85 14.64
N PRO A 76 -8.11 17.07 14.73
CA PRO A 76 -8.80 18.33 14.98
C PRO A 76 -9.87 18.69 13.94
N TYR A 77 -9.85 18.12 12.76
CA TYR A 77 -10.89 18.35 11.73
C TYR A 77 -12.19 17.60 11.93
N VAL A 78 -12.21 16.75 12.92
CA VAL A 78 -13.46 16.17 13.44
C VAL A 78 -14.20 17.23 14.26
N GLN A 79 -13.52 18.27 14.74
CA GLN A 79 -14.08 19.19 15.73
C GLN A 79 -14.34 20.61 15.24
N ASP A 80 -13.61 21.11 14.25
CA ASP A 80 -13.71 22.54 13.90
C ASP A 80 -13.20 22.86 12.49
N PHE A 81 -14.14 22.99 11.54
CA PHE A 81 -13.81 23.39 10.16
C PHE A 81 -13.31 24.85 10.10
N ASP A 82 -13.61 25.68 11.08
CA ASP A 82 -13.21 27.08 11.12
C ASP A 82 -11.74 27.26 11.51
N ASN A 83 -11.15 26.26 12.20
CA ASN A 83 -9.75 26.26 12.66
C ASN A 83 -8.81 25.42 11.78
N LEU A 84 -9.10 25.25 10.50
CA LEU A 84 -8.26 24.50 9.56
C LEU A 84 -6.81 25.05 9.40
N ASN A 85 -6.46 26.15 10.05
CA ASN A 85 -5.14 26.77 10.07
C ASN A 85 -4.52 26.83 11.48
N GLY A 86 -5.07 26.10 12.48
CA GLY A 86 -4.56 26.11 13.84
C GLY A 86 -3.49 25.05 14.10
N PRO A 87 -2.58 25.28 15.09
CA PRO A 87 -1.50 24.35 15.39
C PRO A 87 -2.06 23.05 15.99
N GLY A 88 -1.85 21.94 15.26
CA GLY A 88 -2.24 20.61 15.72
C GLY A 88 -1.41 20.12 16.90
N THR A 89 -2.07 19.80 18.02
CA THR A 89 -1.42 19.42 19.29
C THR A 89 -1.44 17.92 19.61
N ALA A 90 -1.76 17.00 18.69
CA ALA A 90 -2.03 15.61 19.08
C ALA A 90 -1.36 14.47 18.29
N ALA A 91 -0.57 14.74 17.25
CA ALA A 91 -0.13 13.65 16.35
C ALA A 91 1.28 13.07 16.60
N GLN A 92 2.00 13.49 17.62
CA GLN A 92 3.38 13.01 17.88
C GLN A 92 3.50 11.52 18.25
N GLY A 93 2.40 10.87 18.66
CA GLY A 93 2.46 9.50 19.18
C GLY A 93 2.33 8.36 18.15
N PHE A 94 1.70 8.59 17.00
CA PHE A 94 1.38 7.52 16.06
C PHE A 94 2.54 7.16 15.13
N PHE A 95 3.22 8.15 14.55
CA PHE A 95 4.36 7.92 13.65
C PHE A 95 5.62 7.49 14.39
N ASP A 96 5.83 7.94 15.65
CA ASP A 96 6.90 7.38 16.50
C ASP A 96 6.72 5.86 16.70
N LYS A 97 5.48 5.37 16.81
CA LYS A 97 5.20 3.93 16.84
C LYS A 97 5.39 3.22 15.50
N LEU A 98 5.14 3.89 14.39
CA LEU A 98 5.30 3.30 13.05
C LEU A 98 6.76 3.32 12.59
N LEU A 99 7.50 4.40 12.87
CA LEU A 99 8.90 4.58 12.50
C LEU A 99 9.89 3.99 13.49
N ASN A 100 9.50 3.85 14.79
CA ASN A 100 10.31 3.24 15.86
C ASN A 100 9.97 1.77 16.14
N ARG A 101 9.24 1.07 15.29
CA ARG A 101 9.27 -0.40 15.32
C ARG A 101 10.69 -0.83 14.98
N LYS A 102 11.50 -1.01 16.02
CA LYS A 102 12.76 -1.76 15.91
C LYS A 102 12.43 -3.06 15.17
N PRO A 103 13.17 -3.43 14.12
CA PRO A 103 13.03 -4.76 13.55
C PRO A 103 13.16 -5.73 14.73
N LYS A 104 12.19 -6.63 14.89
CA LYS A 104 12.37 -7.76 15.80
C LYS A 104 13.71 -8.37 15.42
N ALA A 105 14.63 -8.39 16.37
CA ALA A 105 15.90 -9.07 16.19
C ALA A 105 15.61 -10.47 15.62
N PRO A 106 16.37 -10.91 14.61
CA PRO A 106 16.25 -12.29 14.16
C PRO A 106 16.37 -13.16 15.40
N LEU A 107 15.48 -14.14 15.53
CA LEU A 107 15.57 -15.16 16.55
C LEU A 107 16.96 -15.80 16.40
N VAL A 108 17.88 -15.39 17.27
CA VAL A 108 19.17 -16.05 17.41
C VAL A 108 18.82 -17.42 17.96
N ALA A 109 19.03 -18.45 17.16
CA ALA A 109 19.00 -19.81 17.63
C ALA A 109 19.93 -19.92 18.85
N PRO A 110 19.55 -20.65 19.92
CA PRO A 110 20.43 -20.82 21.06
C PRO A 110 21.73 -21.45 20.60
N PRO A 111 22.87 -21.11 21.25
CA PRO A 111 24.16 -21.69 20.90
C PRO A 111 24.10 -23.20 21.04
N VAL A 112 24.53 -23.90 19.99
CA VAL A 112 24.72 -25.34 20.00
C VAL A 112 26.00 -25.59 20.80
N ASP A 113 25.89 -26.16 21.99
CA ASP A 113 27.01 -26.66 22.76
C ASP A 113 27.66 -27.80 21.99
N THR A 114 28.87 -27.58 21.52
CA THR A 114 29.76 -28.58 20.93
C THR A 114 30.48 -29.32 22.04
N GLU A 115 29.85 -30.36 22.62
CA GLU A 115 30.62 -31.44 23.27
C GLU A 115 29.84 -32.76 23.12
N GLY A 116 30.51 -33.64 22.45
CA GLY A 116 30.36 -35.05 22.12
C GLY A 116 29.32 -35.91 22.77
N ASN A 117 28.45 -36.49 22.02
CA ASN A 117 28.22 -37.93 21.88
C ASN A 117 27.01 -38.18 20.99
N ALA A 118 27.23 -38.73 19.82
CA ALA A 118 26.18 -39.16 18.91
C ALA A 118 25.82 -40.63 19.22
N PRO A 119 24.55 -40.96 19.51
CA PRO A 119 24.08 -42.33 19.38
C PRO A 119 23.63 -42.57 17.92
N ALA A 120 23.95 -43.80 17.45
CA ALA A 120 23.70 -44.27 16.09
C ALA A 120 22.20 -44.27 15.70
N PRO A 121 21.89 -44.12 14.41
CA PRO A 121 20.50 -44.09 13.93
C PRO A 121 19.90 -45.54 13.93
N GLY A 122 18.71 -45.64 14.53
CA GLY A 122 17.87 -46.84 14.43
C GLY A 122 17.16 -46.92 13.06
N PRO A 123 16.71 -48.11 12.66
CA PRO A 123 16.25 -48.35 11.29
C PRO A 123 14.89 -47.71 10.99
N VAL A 124 14.80 -47.14 9.80
CA VAL A 124 13.59 -46.52 9.21
C VAL A 124 12.61 -47.62 8.84
N PRO A 125 11.31 -47.54 9.19
CA PRO A 125 10.31 -48.47 8.70
C PRO A 125 9.87 -48.10 7.28
N THR A 126 9.86 -49.09 6.40
CA THR A 126 9.30 -49.08 5.03
C THR A 126 7.78 -48.93 5.07
N PRO A 127 7.17 -48.18 4.14
CA PRO A 127 5.72 -48.09 4.04
C PRO A 127 5.13 -49.33 3.34
N GLU A 128 4.29 -50.03 4.02
CA GLU A 128 3.40 -51.05 3.43
C GLU A 128 2.23 -50.39 2.70
N ALA A 129 1.94 -50.98 1.54
CA ALA A 129 0.85 -50.57 0.64
C ALA A 129 -0.52 -50.82 1.31
N LEU A 130 -1.37 -49.82 1.36
CA LEU A 130 -2.78 -49.93 1.72
C LEU A 130 -3.65 -50.12 0.50
N ASP A 131 -4.29 -51.26 0.45
CA ASP A 131 -5.28 -51.73 -0.52
C ASP A 131 -6.62 -50.99 -0.33
N VAL A 132 -7.17 -50.51 -1.46
CA VAL A 132 -8.45 -49.80 -1.52
C VAL A 132 -9.54 -50.75 -1.91
N THR A 133 -10.42 -51.15 -0.97
CA THR A 133 -11.80 -51.59 -1.33
C THR A 133 -12.80 -51.45 -0.19
N LYS A 134 -13.82 -50.66 -0.53
CA LYS A 134 -15.25 -50.65 -0.13
C LYS A 134 -15.73 -49.96 1.16
N PRO A 135 -16.94 -49.39 1.09
CA PRO A 135 -17.51 -48.48 2.07
C PRO A 135 -18.41 -49.19 3.09
N SER A 136 -18.55 -48.61 4.26
CA SER A 136 -19.60 -49.04 5.22
C SER A 136 -20.16 -47.79 5.95
N ASP A 137 -21.49 -47.70 5.88
CA ASP A 137 -22.38 -46.82 6.61
C ASP A 137 -22.21 -46.95 8.12
N ALA A 138 -22.29 -45.80 8.85
CA ALA A 138 -23.03 -45.71 10.11
C ALA A 138 -22.99 -44.30 10.73
N ALA A 139 -24.15 -43.68 10.76
CA ALA A 139 -24.80 -42.97 11.86
C ALA A 139 -24.03 -41.95 12.73
N ALA A 140 -24.54 -40.71 12.65
CA ALA A 140 -24.30 -39.63 13.60
C ALA A 140 -24.97 -39.88 14.97
N PRO A 141 -24.49 -39.29 16.06
CA PRO A 141 -25.34 -38.86 17.15
C PRO A 141 -25.31 -37.35 17.41
N LYS A 142 -26.49 -36.86 17.81
CA LYS A 142 -26.87 -35.51 18.19
C LYS A 142 -26.31 -35.10 19.57
N PRO A 143 -26.36 -33.79 19.88
CA PRO A 143 -25.76 -33.17 21.05
C PRO A 143 -26.69 -33.23 22.30
N GLU A 144 -26.12 -33.31 23.46
CA GLU A 144 -26.76 -33.03 24.74
C GLU A 144 -26.20 -31.77 25.39
N ALA A 145 -27.09 -30.95 25.91
CA ALA A 145 -26.86 -29.73 26.66
C ALA A 145 -27.11 -29.95 28.17
N PRO A 146 -27.04 -28.96 29.06
CA PRO A 146 -26.10 -28.90 30.18
C PRO A 146 -26.79 -29.14 31.55
N ALA A 147 -26.01 -29.37 32.59
CA ALA A 147 -26.48 -29.33 33.96
C ALA A 147 -25.68 -28.35 34.83
N SER A 148 -26.46 -27.56 35.54
CA SER A 148 -26.17 -26.58 36.56
C SER A 148 -25.76 -27.16 37.89
N SER A 149 -24.89 -26.51 38.66
CA SER A 149 -25.04 -26.35 40.11
C SER A 149 -24.02 -25.33 40.69
N GLY A 150 -24.52 -24.35 41.45
CA GLY A 150 -23.76 -23.35 42.22
C GLY A 150 -23.47 -23.88 43.64
N PRO A 151 -23.47 -23.01 44.72
CA PRO A 151 -22.31 -22.22 45.14
C PRO A 151 -21.88 -22.53 46.59
N SER A 152 -20.73 -22.05 47.04
CA SER A 152 -20.40 -21.76 48.45
C SER A 152 -19.11 -20.93 48.53
N SER A 153 -19.06 -19.75 49.02
CA SER A 153 -19.05 -19.08 50.31
C SER A 153 -17.78 -19.31 51.16
N HIS A 154 -17.29 -18.16 51.65
CA HIS A 154 -16.49 -17.84 52.85
C HIS A 154 -14.99 -17.66 52.72
N GLY A 155 -14.56 -16.45 53.16
CA GLY A 155 -13.34 -16.30 53.92
C GLY A 155 -12.76 -14.87 53.96
N HIS A 156 -13.01 -14.19 55.11
CA HIS A 156 -12.44 -12.91 55.51
C HIS A 156 -10.91 -12.88 55.62
N GLY A 157 -10.29 -11.75 55.21
CA GLY A 157 -8.92 -11.45 55.57
C GLY A 157 -8.60 -9.98 55.49
N ARG A 158 -8.69 -9.23 56.64
CA ARG A 158 -8.25 -7.87 56.83
C ARG A 158 -6.72 -7.80 56.87
N GLY A 159 -6.09 -6.96 56.05
CA GLY A 159 -4.68 -6.60 56.17
C GLY A 159 -4.45 -5.12 55.82
N ARG A 160 -4.25 -4.31 56.86
CA ARG A 160 -3.76 -2.92 56.76
C ARG A 160 -2.28 -2.90 56.42
N GLY A 161 -1.87 -2.11 55.43
CA GLY A 161 -0.46 -1.86 55.14
C GLY A 161 -0.26 -0.56 54.35
N ARG A 162 0.42 0.35 55.01
CA ARG A 162 0.74 1.77 54.75
C ARG A 162 1.39 2.01 53.36
N GLY A 163 1.12 3.19 52.88
CA GLY A 163 1.56 3.91 51.74
C GLY A 163 3.03 3.84 51.30
N ARG A 164 3.20 4.00 50.02
CA ARG A 164 4.40 4.58 49.42
C ARG A 164 3.99 5.42 48.21
N SER A 165 4.44 6.63 48.27
CA SER A 165 4.36 7.74 47.34
C SER A 165 4.55 7.38 45.87
N GLY A 166 3.73 8.04 45.05
CA GLY A 166 3.66 7.97 43.62
C GLY A 166 4.95 8.27 42.89
N ARG A 167 5.10 7.55 41.80
CA ARG A 167 5.77 8.03 40.59
C ARG A 167 4.68 8.17 39.55
N ASP A 168 4.41 9.41 39.22
CA ASP A 168 3.66 9.80 38.04
C ASP A 168 4.30 9.13 36.78
N GLN A 169 3.77 8.02 36.37
CA GLN A 169 3.94 7.56 34.99
C GLN A 169 2.86 8.29 34.20
N GLY A 170 3.31 9.28 33.43
CA GLY A 170 2.50 9.99 32.47
C GLY A 170 1.92 9.01 31.44
N GLY A 171 0.83 8.38 31.79
CA GLY A 171 -0.08 7.73 30.85
C GLY A 171 -0.75 8.84 30.06
N GLY A 172 -0.46 8.93 28.77
CA GLY A 172 -1.23 9.74 27.85
C GLY A 172 -2.72 9.41 28.06
N LYS A 173 -3.47 10.34 28.59
CA LYS A 173 -4.93 10.23 28.69
C LYS A 173 -5.44 10.11 27.27
N ASP A 174 -5.90 8.93 26.89
CA ASP A 174 -6.76 8.74 25.73
C ASP A 174 -7.93 9.70 25.90
N ARG A 175 -7.91 10.82 25.16
CA ARG A 175 -9.06 11.69 25.09
C ARG A 175 -10.12 10.92 24.35
N PRO A 176 -11.32 10.72 24.92
CA PRO A 176 -12.38 10.04 24.21
C PRO A 176 -12.69 10.82 22.93
N VAL A 177 -12.62 10.15 21.79
CA VAL A 177 -12.99 10.71 20.49
C VAL A 177 -14.45 11.13 20.58
N SER A 178 -14.70 12.42 20.45
CA SER A 178 -16.04 13.00 20.57
C SER A 178 -16.69 13.17 19.19
N LEU A 179 -16.74 12.08 18.37
CA LEU A 179 -17.59 12.07 17.18
C LEU A 179 -19.06 12.13 17.59
N LYS A 180 -19.84 12.91 16.83
CA LYS A 180 -21.28 13.01 17.01
C LYS A 180 -21.99 12.62 15.73
N VAL A 181 -23.12 11.93 15.84
CA VAL A 181 -24.01 11.68 14.71
C VAL A 181 -24.46 13.01 14.12
N GLY A 182 -24.42 13.13 12.79
CA GLY A 182 -24.73 14.36 12.07
C GLY A 182 -23.54 15.32 11.90
N GLN A 183 -22.39 15.06 12.53
CA GLN A 183 -21.20 15.87 12.41
C GLN A 183 -20.57 15.74 11.02
N GLU A 184 -20.13 16.88 10.46
CA GLU A 184 -19.31 16.89 9.24
C GLU A 184 -17.85 16.60 9.57
N VAL A 185 -17.19 15.77 8.74
CA VAL A 185 -15.80 15.36 8.93
C VAL A 185 -15.08 15.33 7.60
N LEU A 186 -13.78 15.69 7.56
CA LEU A 186 -12.93 15.42 6.42
C LEU A 186 -12.32 14.04 6.57
N VAL A 187 -12.50 13.21 5.55
CA VAL A 187 -12.03 11.83 5.52
C VAL A 187 -11.39 11.51 4.18
N GLN A 188 -10.38 10.65 4.22
CA GLN A 188 -9.70 10.13 3.03
C GLN A 188 -9.98 8.64 2.89
N VAL A 189 -10.16 8.17 1.67
CA VAL A 189 -10.32 6.75 1.38
C VAL A 189 -8.97 6.07 1.50
N GLU A 190 -8.85 5.13 2.43
CA GLU A 190 -7.65 4.30 2.65
C GLU A 190 -7.73 2.97 1.89
N LYS A 191 -8.96 2.43 1.73
CA LYS A 191 -9.24 1.22 0.93
C LYS A 191 -10.55 1.39 0.20
N ASP A 192 -10.58 0.97 -1.04
CA ASP A 192 -11.79 0.95 -1.86
C ASP A 192 -12.87 0.03 -1.27
N PRO A 193 -14.15 0.26 -1.62
CA PRO A 193 -15.23 -0.66 -1.30
C PRO A 193 -14.93 -2.07 -1.84
N PHE A 194 -15.24 -3.08 -1.05
CA PHE A 194 -15.06 -4.47 -1.46
C PHE A 194 -16.26 -5.35 -1.07
N GLY A 195 -16.79 -6.08 -2.02
CA GLY A 195 -17.96 -6.94 -1.82
C GLY A 195 -19.16 -6.13 -1.30
N THR A 196 -19.63 -6.46 -0.09
CA THR A 196 -20.73 -5.75 0.59
C THR A 196 -20.28 -4.59 1.48
N LYS A 197 -18.97 -4.40 1.64
CA LYS A 197 -18.40 -3.39 2.55
C LYS A 197 -18.15 -2.06 1.82
N GLY A 198 -18.51 -0.94 2.46
CA GLY A 198 -18.14 0.40 1.99
C GLY A 198 -16.64 0.69 2.12
N ALA A 199 -16.21 1.82 1.58
CA ALA A 199 -14.82 2.25 1.62
C ALA A 199 -14.32 2.36 3.07
N ARG A 200 -13.05 1.98 3.32
CA ARG A 200 -12.37 2.29 4.58
C ARG A 200 -11.87 3.72 4.54
N LEU A 201 -12.17 4.45 5.58
CA LEU A 201 -11.85 5.87 5.72
C LEU A 201 -10.83 6.09 6.84
N THR A 202 -10.07 7.18 6.70
CA THR A 202 -9.18 7.71 7.74
C THR A 202 -9.28 9.22 7.82
N THR A 203 -9.03 9.80 8.99
CA THR A 203 -8.85 11.26 9.15
C THR A 203 -7.38 11.68 9.05
N HIS A 204 -6.46 10.73 8.95
CA HIS A 204 -5.04 10.99 8.68
C HIS A 204 -4.82 11.34 7.21
N LEU A 205 -5.20 12.57 6.85
CA LEU A 205 -5.13 13.00 5.47
C LEU A 205 -3.67 13.15 5.00
N SER A 206 -3.45 12.77 3.73
CA SER A 206 -2.15 12.88 3.09
C SER A 206 -2.30 13.28 1.62
N ILE A 207 -1.39 14.09 1.11
CA ILE A 207 -1.34 14.45 -0.30
C ILE A 207 0.00 14.00 -0.88
N PRO A 208 -0.01 12.97 -1.73
CA PRO A 208 1.20 12.45 -2.33
C PRO A 208 1.73 13.36 -3.43
N GLY A 209 3.01 13.69 -3.34
CA GLY A 209 3.83 14.23 -4.40
C GLY A 209 4.73 13.16 -5.02
N ARG A 210 5.66 13.60 -5.84
CA ARG A 210 6.66 12.74 -6.47
C ARG A 210 7.73 12.29 -5.47
N PHE A 211 8.29 13.23 -4.74
CA PHE A 211 9.40 13.04 -3.79
C PHE A 211 8.96 13.07 -2.35
N VAL A 212 7.87 13.77 -2.05
CA VAL A 212 7.35 13.92 -0.70
C VAL A 212 5.88 13.60 -0.61
N VAL A 213 5.42 13.21 0.59
CA VAL A 213 4.00 13.13 0.93
C VAL A 213 3.76 14.20 1.98
N TYR A 214 2.85 15.11 1.73
CA TYR A 214 2.45 16.12 2.70
C TYR A 214 1.39 15.59 3.64
N MET A 215 1.59 15.81 4.94
CA MET A 215 0.66 15.43 6.00
C MET A 215 0.24 16.69 6.77
N PRO A 216 -0.99 17.18 6.57
CA PRO A 216 -1.42 18.47 7.13
C PRO A 216 -1.41 18.53 8.65
N TYR A 217 -1.50 17.39 9.32
CA TYR A 217 -1.73 17.28 10.77
C TYR A 217 -0.56 16.77 11.56
N ASP A 218 0.44 16.25 10.87
CA ASP A 218 1.64 15.74 11.51
C ASP A 218 2.80 16.70 11.20
N LYS A 219 3.34 17.34 12.24
CA LYS A 219 4.51 18.25 12.09
C LYS A 219 5.82 17.51 11.91
N HIS A 220 5.79 16.18 11.90
CA HIS A 220 7.00 15.37 11.78
C HIS A 220 7.52 15.34 10.35
N ILE A 221 8.86 15.38 10.20
CA ILE A 221 9.54 15.13 8.93
C ILE A 221 10.12 13.72 8.96
N GLY A 222 9.39 12.79 8.35
CA GLY A 222 9.82 11.40 8.18
C GLY A 222 10.70 11.25 6.93
N VAL A 223 11.62 10.28 6.95
CA VAL A 223 12.40 9.89 5.77
C VAL A 223 12.28 8.39 5.61
N SER A 224 12.03 7.93 4.38
CA SER A 224 11.91 6.51 4.06
C SER A 224 13.08 5.70 4.62
N GLN A 225 12.77 4.60 5.32
CA GLN A 225 13.78 3.70 5.88
C GLN A 225 14.58 2.94 4.80
N LYS A 226 14.05 2.88 3.57
CA LYS A 226 14.75 2.28 2.42
C LYS A 226 15.92 3.11 1.91
N ILE A 227 16.10 4.34 2.40
CA ILE A 227 17.32 5.16 2.16
C ILE A 227 18.33 4.76 3.23
N GLU A 228 19.34 3.99 2.86
CA GLU A 228 20.29 3.40 3.81
C GLU A 228 21.27 4.42 4.40
N SER A 229 21.78 5.37 3.58
CA SER A 229 22.74 6.39 4.02
C SER A 229 22.13 7.34 5.05
N VAL A 230 22.76 7.41 6.22
CA VAL A 230 22.38 8.32 7.30
C VAL A 230 22.59 9.78 6.89
N GLU A 231 23.68 10.07 6.19
CA GLU A 231 24.04 11.39 5.69
C GLU A 231 23.02 11.90 4.70
N GLU A 232 22.59 11.03 3.78
CA GLU A 232 21.58 11.37 2.79
C GLU A 232 20.20 11.60 3.44
N ARG A 233 19.83 10.78 4.41
CA ARG A 233 18.61 10.99 5.19
C ARG A 233 18.63 12.32 5.94
N GLN A 234 19.78 12.71 6.49
CA GLN A 234 19.94 13.99 7.17
C GLN A 234 19.87 15.15 6.18
N ARG A 235 20.58 15.07 5.04
CA ARG A 235 20.55 16.06 3.96
C ARG A 235 19.11 16.34 3.48
N LEU A 236 18.36 15.29 3.18
CA LEU A 236 16.97 15.39 2.73
C LEU A 236 16.06 16.02 3.78
N ARG A 237 16.27 15.66 5.06
CA ARG A 237 15.52 16.23 6.18
C ARG A 237 15.78 17.72 6.33
N ASP A 238 17.01 18.15 6.18
CA ASP A 238 17.41 19.55 6.33
C ASP A 238 16.89 20.41 5.17
N ILE A 239 16.83 19.86 3.95
CA ILE A 239 16.21 20.52 2.80
C ILE A 239 14.73 20.83 3.09
N ILE A 240 13.98 19.85 3.58
CA ILE A 240 12.54 20.01 3.85
C ILE A 240 12.31 20.89 5.08
N ARG A 241 13.16 20.87 6.10
CA ARG A 241 13.08 21.78 7.25
C ARG A 241 13.26 23.25 6.86
N ALA A 242 14.02 23.50 5.81
CA ALA A 242 14.25 24.85 5.29
C ALA A 242 13.07 25.40 4.47
N CYS A 243 11.95 24.66 4.33
CA CYS A 243 10.75 25.18 3.66
C CYS A 243 10.09 26.26 4.52
N ASP A 244 10.17 27.50 4.07
CA ASP A 244 9.59 28.68 4.73
C ASP A 244 8.10 28.91 4.40
N PHE A 245 7.61 28.30 3.32
CA PHE A 245 6.23 28.43 2.84
C PHE A 245 5.25 27.50 3.56
N VAL A 246 5.73 26.48 4.29
CA VAL A 246 4.89 25.54 5.04
C VAL A 246 4.70 26.05 6.45
N LYS A 247 3.49 26.48 6.78
CA LYS A 247 3.14 26.98 8.12
C LYS A 247 2.75 25.87 9.08
N ASP A 248 2.04 24.86 8.55
CA ASP A 248 1.48 23.75 9.31
C ASP A 248 1.72 22.42 8.59
N GLY A 249 1.71 21.31 9.34
CA GLY A 249 1.91 19.98 8.79
C GLY A 249 3.38 19.55 8.71
N GLY A 250 3.59 18.38 8.14
CA GLY A 250 4.90 17.76 7.94
C GLY A 250 4.97 16.99 6.64
N PHE A 251 6.08 16.27 6.48
CA PHE A 251 6.35 15.54 5.24
C PHE A 251 6.94 14.17 5.51
N ILE A 252 6.56 13.20 4.69
CA ILE A 252 7.31 11.96 4.53
C ILE A 252 8.10 12.05 3.23
N ILE A 253 9.43 11.96 3.34
CA ILE A 253 10.33 11.95 2.19
C ILE A 253 10.40 10.52 1.65
N ARG A 254 10.05 10.37 0.37
CA ARG A 254 9.98 9.06 -0.30
C ARG A 254 11.38 8.56 -0.68
N THR A 255 11.51 7.26 -0.90
CA THR A 255 12.79 6.62 -1.30
C THR A 255 13.37 7.22 -2.59
N VAL A 256 12.52 7.61 -3.53
CA VAL A 256 12.91 8.20 -4.82
C VAL A 256 13.58 9.59 -4.69
N SER A 257 13.55 10.18 -3.52
CA SER A 257 14.19 11.48 -3.21
C SER A 257 15.70 11.37 -3.04
N ALA A 258 16.23 10.15 -2.86
CA ALA A 258 17.67 9.95 -2.72
C ALA A 258 18.40 10.43 -3.98
N GLY A 259 19.45 11.23 -3.77
CA GLY A 259 20.27 11.79 -4.84
C GLY A 259 19.59 12.90 -5.67
N GLN A 260 18.38 13.36 -5.31
CA GLN A 260 17.72 14.46 -6.03
C GLN A 260 18.21 15.82 -5.56
N GLU A 261 18.11 16.80 -6.46
CA GLU A 261 18.52 18.17 -6.19
C GLU A 261 17.55 18.88 -5.23
N LYS A 262 18.07 19.85 -4.49
CA LYS A 262 17.30 20.63 -3.51
C LYS A 262 16.06 21.28 -4.13
N GLU A 263 16.25 21.90 -5.30
CA GLU A 263 15.16 22.60 -6.00
C GLU A 263 14.02 21.67 -6.40
N GLU A 264 14.33 20.43 -6.83
CA GLU A 264 13.31 19.43 -7.20
C GLU A 264 12.45 19.05 -6.00
N LEU A 265 13.08 18.83 -4.82
CA LEU A 265 12.34 18.53 -3.60
C LEU A 265 11.46 19.69 -3.13
N LEU A 266 12.00 20.91 -3.15
CA LEU A 266 11.27 22.11 -2.72
C LEU A 266 10.08 22.41 -3.66
N ASN A 267 10.24 22.21 -4.96
CA ASN A 267 9.17 22.38 -5.94
C ASN A 267 8.05 21.38 -5.70
N ASP A 268 8.38 20.10 -5.46
CA ASP A 268 7.39 19.08 -5.15
C ASP A 268 6.67 19.34 -3.82
N ALA A 269 7.42 19.75 -2.79
CA ALA A 269 6.85 20.14 -1.49
C ALA A 269 5.88 21.33 -1.63
N ARG A 270 6.23 22.33 -2.44
CA ARG A 270 5.36 23.47 -2.74
C ARG A 270 4.11 23.04 -3.48
N PHE A 271 4.24 22.19 -4.49
CA PHE A 271 3.14 21.67 -5.29
C PHE A 271 2.09 20.94 -4.44
N VAL A 272 2.51 20.04 -3.53
CA VAL A 272 1.58 19.30 -2.67
C VAL A 272 0.96 20.21 -1.60
N TYR A 273 1.71 21.20 -1.10
CA TYR A 273 1.18 22.18 -0.17
C TYR A 273 0.12 23.08 -0.80
N GLU A 274 0.32 23.55 -2.04
CA GLU A 274 -0.68 24.31 -2.80
C GLU A 274 -1.94 23.50 -3.09
N LYS A 275 -1.80 22.19 -3.37
CA LYS A 275 -2.96 21.27 -3.47
C LYS A 275 -3.74 21.24 -2.16
N TRP A 276 -3.04 21.14 -1.05
CA TRP A 276 -3.68 21.17 0.27
C TRP A 276 -4.44 22.47 0.52
N GLN A 277 -3.88 23.63 0.18
CA GLN A 277 -4.57 24.91 0.33
C GLN A 277 -5.90 24.95 -0.46
N LYS A 278 -5.92 24.34 -1.65
CA LYS A 278 -7.15 24.19 -2.45
C LYS A 278 -8.16 23.28 -1.75
N VAL A 279 -7.70 22.17 -1.14
CA VAL A 279 -8.56 21.25 -0.35
C VAL A 279 -9.21 22.03 0.80
N VAL A 280 -8.44 22.79 1.57
CA VAL A 280 -8.93 23.60 2.68
C VAL A 280 -10.00 24.60 2.22
N LYS A 281 -9.75 25.31 1.11
CA LYS A 281 -10.70 26.26 0.54
C LYS A 281 -12.02 25.57 0.16
N LEU A 282 -11.95 24.48 -0.60
CA LEU A 282 -13.14 23.74 -1.04
C LEU A 282 -13.92 23.11 0.13
N ALA A 283 -13.21 22.65 1.17
CA ALA A 283 -13.84 22.07 2.36
C ALA A 283 -14.68 23.11 3.13
N LYS A 284 -14.27 24.40 3.09
CA LYS A 284 -15.05 25.50 3.69
C LYS A 284 -16.28 25.87 2.83
N GLU A 285 -16.16 25.80 1.51
CA GLU A 285 -17.21 26.20 0.59
C GLU A 285 -18.30 25.14 0.40
N LYS A 286 -17.93 23.85 0.40
CA LYS A 286 -18.87 22.76 0.11
C LYS A 286 -19.54 22.21 1.38
N LYS A 287 -20.81 21.84 1.27
CA LYS A 287 -21.57 21.11 2.31
C LYS A 287 -21.37 19.60 2.15
N ALA A 288 -21.37 18.86 3.26
CA ALA A 288 -21.34 17.39 3.24
C ALA A 288 -22.68 16.78 2.79
N PRO A 289 -22.69 15.63 2.06
CA PRO A 289 -21.52 14.94 1.56
C PRO A 289 -20.98 15.55 0.25
N ALA A 290 -19.67 15.70 0.11
CA ALA A 290 -19.05 16.23 -1.11
C ALA A 290 -17.62 15.71 -1.30
N ILE A 291 -17.22 15.47 -2.55
CA ILE A 291 -15.82 15.27 -2.89
C ILE A 291 -15.08 16.61 -2.86
N ILE A 292 -13.97 16.63 -2.12
CA ILE A 292 -13.13 17.82 -1.94
C ILE A 292 -11.83 17.72 -2.76
N TYR A 293 -11.22 16.53 -2.75
CA TYR A 293 -10.04 16.23 -3.54
C TYR A 293 -10.20 14.88 -4.21
N GLN A 294 -9.88 14.84 -5.48
CA GLN A 294 -9.84 13.60 -6.25
C GLN A 294 -8.40 13.32 -6.61
N GLU A 295 -7.90 12.15 -6.19
CA GLU A 295 -6.63 11.63 -6.68
C GLU A 295 -6.76 11.41 -8.20
N GLY A 296 -5.72 11.75 -8.94
CA GLY A 296 -5.72 11.55 -10.38
C GLY A 296 -5.97 10.10 -10.77
N ASP A 297 -6.40 9.87 -12.02
CA ASP A 297 -6.51 8.53 -12.59
C ASP A 297 -5.15 7.86 -12.69
N ILE A 298 -5.14 6.61 -13.21
CA ILE A 298 -3.92 5.80 -13.29
C ILE A 298 -2.81 6.48 -14.10
N ILE A 299 -3.14 7.29 -15.12
CA ILE A 299 -2.15 8.02 -15.94
C ILE A 299 -1.34 8.97 -15.07
N TRP A 300 -2.05 9.78 -14.24
CA TRP A 300 -1.41 10.77 -13.36
C TRP A 300 -0.58 10.10 -12.26
N LYS A 301 -1.11 9.01 -11.69
CA LYS A 301 -0.43 8.23 -10.64
C LYS A 301 0.86 7.63 -11.19
N VAL A 302 0.80 6.97 -12.35
CA VAL A 302 1.97 6.35 -12.98
C VAL A 302 2.99 7.39 -13.38
N VAL A 303 2.58 8.49 -14.03
CA VAL A 303 3.53 9.55 -14.42
C VAL A 303 4.17 10.19 -13.19
N ARG A 304 3.40 10.50 -12.13
CA ARG A 304 3.96 11.00 -10.88
C ARG A 304 5.03 10.07 -10.29
N ASP A 305 4.78 8.76 -10.28
CA ASP A 305 5.61 7.81 -9.56
C ASP A 305 6.77 7.27 -10.42
N PHE A 306 6.59 7.18 -11.74
CA PHE A 306 7.55 6.53 -12.64
C PHE A 306 8.25 7.47 -13.62
N PHE A 307 7.77 8.69 -13.84
CA PHE A 307 8.45 9.63 -14.74
C PHE A 307 9.73 10.18 -14.08
N ARG A 308 10.82 9.45 -14.26
CA ARG A 308 12.16 9.73 -13.68
C ARG A 308 13.17 10.09 -14.78
N LYS A 309 14.41 10.37 -14.36
CA LYS A 309 15.51 10.70 -15.30
C LYS A 309 15.76 9.58 -16.31
N GLU A 310 15.57 8.33 -15.90
CA GLU A 310 15.76 7.12 -16.72
C GLU A 310 14.65 6.93 -17.77
N VAL A 311 13.51 7.60 -17.63
CA VAL A 311 12.43 7.54 -18.63
C VAL A 311 12.87 8.32 -19.88
N THR A 312 12.93 7.61 -21.00
CA THR A 312 13.31 8.16 -22.31
C THR A 312 12.13 8.74 -23.05
N GLY A 313 10.91 8.21 -22.85
CA GLY A 313 9.70 8.70 -23.51
C GLY A 313 8.43 8.29 -22.77
N VAL A 314 7.42 9.14 -22.89
CA VAL A 314 6.02 8.87 -22.53
C VAL A 314 5.20 9.01 -23.78
N HIS A 315 4.56 7.96 -24.21
CA HIS A 315 3.77 7.91 -25.44
C HIS A 315 2.30 7.72 -25.11
N ILE A 316 1.43 8.52 -25.68
CA ILE A 316 -0.01 8.47 -25.43
C ILE A 316 -0.79 8.60 -26.72
N ASP A 317 -1.80 7.78 -26.92
CA ASP A 317 -2.58 7.72 -28.18
C ASP A 317 -3.86 8.55 -28.17
N SER A 318 -4.21 9.20 -27.03
CA SER A 318 -5.30 10.15 -26.96
C SER A 318 -4.77 11.59 -27.03
N LYS A 319 -5.23 12.36 -28.01
CA LYS A 319 -4.85 13.76 -28.17
C LYS A 319 -5.29 14.62 -27.00
N GLU A 320 -6.50 14.40 -26.50
CA GLU A 320 -7.05 15.15 -25.37
C GLU A 320 -6.24 14.91 -24.10
N GLU A 321 -5.96 13.64 -23.79
CA GLU A 321 -5.19 13.29 -22.59
C GLU A 321 -3.71 13.67 -22.75
N HIS A 322 -3.15 13.68 -23.97
CA HIS A 322 -1.81 14.21 -24.24
C HIS A 322 -1.69 15.70 -23.86
N GLU A 323 -2.68 16.53 -24.23
CA GLU A 323 -2.67 17.95 -23.89
C GLU A 323 -2.75 18.18 -22.37
N LYS A 324 -3.58 17.39 -21.66
CA LYS A 324 -3.67 17.43 -20.20
C LYS A 324 -2.37 16.97 -19.56
N LEU A 325 -1.81 15.85 -20.04
CA LEU A 325 -0.57 15.28 -19.53
C LEU A 325 0.62 16.24 -19.72
N THR A 326 0.70 16.91 -20.87
CA THR A 326 1.73 17.92 -21.14
C THR A 326 1.72 19.03 -20.08
N LYS A 327 0.53 19.60 -19.77
CA LYS A 327 0.38 20.61 -18.73
C LYS A 327 0.75 20.08 -17.33
N TYR A 328 0.40 18.84 -17.05
CA TYR A 328 0.74 18.21 -15.77
C TYR A 328 2.25 17.98 -15.62
N VAL A 329 2.90 17.43 -16.63
CA VAL A 329 4.37 17.21 -16.62
C VAL A 329 5.11 18.54 -16.53
N GLU A 330 4.64 19.59 -17.20
CA GLU A 330 5.19 20.94 -17.07
C GLU A 330 5.12 21.44 -15.62
N SER A 331 3.97 21.24 -14.95
CA SER A 331 3.79 21.67 -13.57
C SER A 331 4.57 20.82 -12.56
N LEU A 332 4.81 19.53 -12.87
CA LEU A 332 5.46 18.58 -11.97
C LEU A 332 7.00 18.62 -12.07
N VAL A 333 7.53 18.75 -13.28
CA VAL A 333 8.98 18.59 -13.56
C VAL A 333 9.55 19.82 -14.27
N GLY A 334 8.71 20.60 -14.95
CA GLY A 334 9.11 21.78 -15.71
C GLY A 334 9.25 21.53 -17.21
N LYS A 335 9.41 22.63 -17.96
CA LYS A 335 9.45 22.66 -19.43
C LYS A 335 10.44 21.70 -20.11
N PRO A 336 11.66 21.47 -19.59
CA PRO A 336 12.61 20.55 -20.23
C PRO A 336 12.11 19.12 -20.36
N ALA A 337 11.21 18.69 -19.45
CA ALA A 337 10.64 17.35 -19.43
C ALA A 337 9.64 17.09 -20.57
N LEU A 338 9.07 18.16 -21.15
CA LEU A 338 8.08 18.06 -22.24
C LEU A 338 8.63 17.39 -23.49
N LYS A 339 9.94 17.45 -23.71
CA LYS A 339 10.61 16.78 -24.83
C LYS A 339 10.45 15.27 -24.82
N LYS A 340 10.06 14.69 -23.67
CA LYS A 340 9.85 13.26 -23.49
C LYS A 340 8.38 12.84 -23.63
N VAL A 341 7.44 13.78 -23.76
CA VAL A 341 6.00 13.49 -23.89
C VAL A 341 5.60 13.57 -25.34
N HIS A 342 5.15 12.43 -25.88
CA HIS A 342 4.86 12.27 -27.32
C HIS A 342 3.42 11.83 -27.53
N TYR A 343 2.75 12.48 -28.46
CA TYR A 343 1.49 11.98 -28.99
C TYR A 343 1.77 10.86 -30.00
N TYR A 344 1.08 9.73 -29.85
CA TYR A 344 1.12 8.61 -30.77
C TYR A 344 -0.15 8.62 -31.63
N GLY A 345 0.00 8.88 -32.93
CA GLY A 345 -1.09 8.93 -33.90
C GLY A 345 -1.01 7.83 -34.97
N GLY A 346 -0.37 6.71 -34.66
CA GLY A 346 -0.24 5.59 -35.62
C GLY A 346 -1.55 4.81 -35.75
N GLU A 347 -1.72 4.06 -36.85
CA GLU A 347 -2.88 3.20 -37.11
C GLU A 347 -2.87 1.93 -36.25
N ALA A 348 -1.68 1.37 -35.98
CA ALA A 348 -1.52 0.21 -35.11
C ALA A 348 -1.69 0.60 -33.62
N SER A 349 -2.08 -0.35 -32.79
CA SER A 349 -2.07 -0.13 -31.34
C SER A 349 -0.70 0.34 -30.85
N ILE A 350 -0.66 1.27 -29.90
CA ILE A 350 0.58 1.74 -29.28
C ILE A 350 1.42 0.59 -28.71
N PHE A 351 0.76 -0.44 -28.14
CA PHE A 351 1.44 -1.63 -27.62
C PHE A 351 2.04 -2.52 -28.71
N GLU A 352 1.38 -2.59 -29.87
CA GLU A 352 1.87 -3.33 -31.05
C GLU A 352 3.08 -2.61 -31.66
N ALA A 353 3.00 -1.29 -31.84
CA ALA A 353 4.09 -0.47 -32.35
C ALA A 353 5.37 -0.59 -31.50
N HIS A 354 5.22 -0.71 -30.17
CA HIS A 354 6.33 -0.92 -29.23
C HIS A 354 6.63 -2.40 -28.95
N LYS A 355 5.98 -3.36 -29.67
CA LYS A 355 6.24 -4.81 -29.63
C LYS A 355 6.01 -5.47 -28.26
N VAL A 356 5.09 -4.94 -27.45
CA VAL A 356 4.75 -5.48 -26.13
C VAL A 356 3.38 -6.18 -26.10
N SER A 357 2.59 -6.15 -27.18
CA SER A 357 1.26 -6.80 -27.24
C SER A 357 1.32 -8.27 -26.88
N ALA A 358 2.29 -9.02 -27.42
CA ALA A 358 2.42 -10.45 -27.14
C ALA A 358 2.75 -10.75 -25.67
N GLU A 359 3.42 -9.84 -24.95
CA GLU A 359 3.66 -9.98 -23.51
C GLU A 359 2.40 -9.63 -22.71
N LEU A 360 1.63 -8.62 -23.15
CA LEU A 360 0.34 -8.26 -22.55
C LEU A 360 -0.67 -9.41 -22.65
N ASP A 361 -0.77 -10.05 -23.80
CA ASP A 361 -1.68 -11.18 -24.02
C ASP A 361 -1.37 -12.36 -23.08
N ARG A 362 -0.11 -12.53 -22.70
CA ARG A 362 0.38 -13.61 -21.83
C ARG A 362 0.30 -13.30 -20.33
N ILE A 363 -0.10 -12.10 -19.92
CA ILE A 363 -0.19 -11.75 -18.49
C ILE A 363 -1.12 -12.72 -17.74
N TYR A 364 -2.16 -13.26 -18.42
CA TYR A 364 -3.14 -14.15 -17.80
C TYR A 364 -2.83 -15.64 -18.00
N ASP A 365 -1.73 -15.98 -18.70
CA ASP A 365 -1.32 -17.37 -18.85
C ASP A 365 -0.86 -17.95 -17.51
N GLN A 366 -1.35 -19.13 -17.14
CA GLN A 366 -0.88 -19.82 -15.93
C GLN A 366 0.59 -20.20 -16.03
N LYS A 367 1.07 -20.52 -17.25
CA LYS A 367 2.44 -20.94 -17.53
C LYS A 367 3.29 -19.81 -18.07
N VAL A 368 4.43 -19.56 -17.44
CA VAL A 368 5.44 -18.62 -17.89
C VAL A 368 6.72 -19.37 -18.21
N PHE A 369 7.12 -19.35 -19.48
CA PHE A 369 8.33 -20.05 -19.92
C PHE A 369 9.57 -19.20 -19.68
N LEU A 370 10.63 -19.86 -19.18
CA LEU A 370 11.95 -19.29 -18.99
C LEU A 370 12.83 -19.51 -20.22
N LYS A 371 13.92 -18.76 -20.34
CA LYS A 371 14.82 -18.83 -21.53
C LYS A 371 15.46 -20.21 -21.70
N THR A 372 15.74 -20.89 -20.60
CA THR A 372 16.34 -22.21 -20.58
C THR A 372 15.39 -23.35 -20.95
N GLY A 373 14.08 -23.07 -21.11
CA GLY A 373 13.04 -24.07 -21.35
C GLY A 373 12.41 -24.65 -20.08
N ALA A 374 12.81 -24.17 -18.92
CA ALA A 374 12.07 -24.32 -17.66
C ALA A 374 10.81 -23.43 -17.68
N TYR A 375 9.91 -23.59 -16.73
CA TYR A 375 8.72 -22.76 -16.64
C TYR A 375 8.22 -22.61 -15.21
N ILE A 376 7.48 -21.51 -14.98
CA ILE A 376 6.80 -21.20 -13.74
C ILE A 376 5.31 -21.43 -13.95
N VAL A 377 4.61 -21.96 -12.96
CA VAL A 377 3.14 -22.03 -12.91
C VAL A 377 2.65 -21.11 -11.80
N ILE A 378 1.73 -20.21 -12.13
CA ILE A 378 1.16 -19.23 -11.19
C ILE A 378 -0.34 -19.48 -11.11
N GLU A 379 -0.82 -19.85 -9.93
CA GLU A 379 -2.22 -20.20 -9.68
C GLU A 379 -2.76 -19.41 -8.48
N PRO A 380 -3.59 -18.37 -8.71
CA PRO A 380 -4.33 -17.72 -7.65
C PRO A 380 -5.43 -18.67 -7.14
N THR A 381 -5.45 -18.91 -5.83
CA THR A 381 -6.50 -19.67 -5.15
C THR A 381 -7.37 -18.71 -4.31
N GLU A 382 -8.41 -19.23 -3.65
CA GLU A 382 -9.27 -18.40 -2.79
C GLU A 382 -8.51 -17.71 -1.64
N GLY A 383 -7.47 -18.34 -1.09
CA GLY A 383 -6.76 -17.85 0.09
C GLY A 383 -5.34 -17.35 -0.16
N VAL A 384 -4.65 -17.91 -1.16
CA VAL A 384 -3.24 -17.63 -1.44
C VAL A 384 -2.95 -17.76 -2.94
N THR A 385 -1.86 -17.13 -3.39
CA THR A 385 -1.32 -17.41 -4.74
C THR A 385 -0.20 -18.43 -4.61
N VAL A 386 -0.29 -19.52 -5.37
CA VAL A 386 0.73 -20.57 -5.41
C VAL A 386 1.60 -20.38 -6.64
N ILE A 387 2.91 -20.48 -6.44
CA ILE A 387 3.91 -20.40 -7.52
C ILE A 387 4.78 -21.65 -7.48
N ASP A 388 4.74 -22.43 -8.57
CA ASP A 388 5.55 -23.63 -8.75
C ASP A 388 6.60 -23.44 -9.84
N VAL A 389 7.81 -23.97 -9.62
CA VAL A 389 8.94 -23.87 -10.57
C VAL A 389 9.27 -25.24 -11.10
N ASN A 390 9.18 -25.37 -12.42
CA ASN A 390 9.40 -26.64 -13.13
C ASN A 390 10.62 -26.57 -14.02
N SER A 391 11.48 -27.59 -13.98
CA SER A 391 12.67 -27.69 -14.85
C SER A 391 12.32 -27.87 -16.34
N GLY A 392 11.14 -28.42 -16.65
CA GLY A 392 10.64 -28.54 -18.01
C GLY A 392 11.61 -29.22 -18.97
N ARG A 393 12.06 -28.47 -19.99
CA ARG A 393 13.03 -28.93 -20.97
C ARG A 393 14.48 -28.56 -20.66
N TYR A 394 14.74 -28.01 -19.48
CA TYR A 394 16.09 -27.67 -19.03
C TYR A 394 16.94 -28.94 -18.97
N LYS A 395 18.01 -28.98 -19.73
CA LYS A 395 18.96 -30.11 -19.74
C LYS A 395 20.33 -29.60 -19.35
N THR A 396 20.93 -30.26 -18.36
CA THR A 396 22.30 -30.00 -17.95
C THR A 396 23.00 -31.32 -17.68
N SER A 397 24.32 -31.34 -17.78
CA SER A 397 25.19 -32.45 -17.36
C SER A 397 25.54 -32.38 -15.87
N ALA A 398 25.05 -31.34 -15.15
CA ALA A 398 25.25 -31.15 -13.73
C ALA A 398 24.33 -32.06 -12.90
N SER A 399 24.54 -32.07 -11.57
CA SER A 399 23.68 -32.82 -10.66
C SER A 399 22.22 -32.31 -10.69
N PRO A 400 21.24 -33.10 -10.23
CA PRO A 400 19.86 -32.64 -10.10
C PRO A 400 19.71 -31.40 -9.20
N GLU A 401 20.52 -31.30 -8.14
CA GLU A 401 20.56 -30.15 -7.26
C GLU A 401 21.06 -28.88 -7.97
N ASP A 402 22.15 -28.98 -8.73
CA ASP A 402 22.68 -27.87 -9.54
C ASP A 402 21.67 -27.42 -10.60
N ALA A 403 20.99 -28.40 -11.22
CA ALA A 403 19.91 -28.09 -12.17
C ALA A 403 18.78 -27.31 -11.52
N ALA A 404 18.29 -27.73 -10.36
CA ALA A 404 17.26 -27.04 -9.61
C ALA A 404 17.71 -25.66 -9.16
N PHE A 405 18.94 -25.52 -8.67
CA PHE A 405 19.51 -24.23 -8.27
C PHE A 405 19.54 -23.24 -9.44
N ASN A 406 20.07 -23.65 -10.61
CA ASN A 406 20.16 -22.78 -11.76
C ASN A 406 18.78 -22.34 -12.29
N VAL A 407 17.81 -23.26 -12.33
CA VAL A 407 16.42 -22.94 -12.71
C VAL A 407 15.80 -21.95 -11.72
N ASN A 408 16.01 -22.13 -10.43
CA ASN A 408 15.47 -21.23 -9.40
C ASN A 408 16.09 -19.83 -9.47
N ILE A 409 17.39 -19.71 -9.76
CA ILE A 409 18.05 -18.42 -9.98
C ILE A 409 17.49 -17.69 -11.19
N GLU A 410 17.16 -18.41 -12.27
CA GLU A 410 16.50 -17.81 -13.44
C GLU A 410 15.02 -17.47 -13.16
N ALA A 411 14.32 -18.31 -12.39
CA ALA A 411 12.92 -18.12 -12.06
C ALA A 411 12.66 -16.92 -11.15
N ALA A 412 13.54 -16.66 -10.19
CA ALA A 412 13.33 -15.63 -9.16
C ALA A 412 13.07 -14.21 -9.72
N PRO A 413 13.87 -13.66 -10.67
CA PRO A 413 13.59 -12.36 -11.27
C PRO A 413 12.32 -12.35 -12.09
N GLU A 414 12.01 -13.45 -12.79
CA GLU A 414 10.76 -13.55 -13.57
C GLU A 414 9.54 -13.64 -12.66
N ILE A 415 9.60 -14.39 -11.54
CA ILE A 415 8.54 -14.39 -10.51
C ILE A 415 8.29 -12.96 -10.02
N ALA A 416 9.34 -12.24 -9.63
CA ALA A 416 9.22 -10.86 -9.17
C ALA A 416 8.57 -9.94 -10.22
N ARG A 417 8.88 -10.14 -11.50
CA ARG A 417 8.25 -9.42 -12.62
C ARG A 417 6.77 -9.78 -12.75
N GLN A 418 6.43 -11.07 -12.73
CA GLN A 418 5.04 -11.54 -12.84
C GLN A 418 4.16 -11.09 -11.69
N LEU A 419 4.71 -10.98 -10.47
CA LEU A 419 3.98 -10.44 -9.33
C LEU A 419 3.56 -8.99 -9.55
N ARG A 420 4.43 -8.16 -10.14
CA ARG A 420 4.09 -6.77 -10.48
C ARG A 420 3.10 -6.70 -11.63
N LEU A 421 3.35 -7.42 -12.73
CA LEU A 421 2.50 -7.40 -13.92
C LEU A 421 1.06 -7.83 -13.66
N ARG A 422 0.87 -8.77 -12.73
CA ARG A 422 -0.44 -9.35 -12.39
C ARG A 422 -1.04 -8.77 -11.12
N ASP A 423 -0.36 -7.82 -10.46
CA ASP A 423 -0.76 -7.25 -9.17
C ASP A 423 -1.08 -8.33 -8.12
N LEU A 424 -0.23 -9.35 -8.01
CA LEU A 424 -0.44 -10.49 -7.14
C LEU A 424 0.11 -10.25 -5.73
N GLY A 425 -0.66 -10.68 -4.75
CA GLY A 425 -0.28 -10.71 -3.34
C GLY A 425 -0.77 -11.99 -2.65
N GLY A 426 -0.41 -12.14 -1.37
CA GLY A 426 -0.84 -13.29 -0.58
C GLY A 426 -0.19 -14.60 -1.04
N ILE A 427 1.15 -14.61 -1.29
CA ILE A 427 1.92 -15.74 -1.80
C ILE A 427 2.34 -16.63 -0.65
#